data_efe2c11f814e97c526c43a95a1a26b74
#
_entry.id   efe2c11f814e97c526c43a95a1a26b74
#
_cell.length_a   1.000
_cell.length_b   1.000
_cell.length_c   1.000
_cell.angle_alpha   90.00
_cell.angle_beta   90.00
_cell.angle_gamma   90.00
#
_symmetry.space_group_name_H-M   'P 1'
#
loop_
_entity.id
_entity.type
_entity.pdbx_description
1 polymer ?
#
loop_
_entity_poly.entity_id
_entity_poly.type
_entity_poly.pdbx_seq_one_letter_code
_entity_poly.pdbx_strand_id
1 'polypeptide(L)'
;MKYKAWLKNVYRKEDGKPLSKKTIRIYNKSIKKLSKHMAVDGQKKVEVMTTTELNQLHTKLASDKGFAQLPKAAVMARSLVLYLQYKKQELASASKENKK
;
A
#
# COMPACT_ATOMS: atom_id res chain seq x y z
N MET A 1 -12.78 -6.02 -2.51
CA MET A 1 -12.71 -4.87 -1.56
C MET A 1 -11.60 -3.94 -1.99
N LYS A 2 -11.87 -2.66 -1.98
CA LYS A 2 -10.85 -1.66 -2.32
C LYS A 2 -9.98 -1.36 -1.10
N TYR A 3 -8.78 -0.86 -1.35
CA TYR A 3 -7.80 -0.57 -0.30
C TYR A 3 -8.38 0.33 0.81
N LYS A 4 -9.08 1.41 0.41
CA LYS A 4 -9.69 2.32 1.38
C LYS A 4 -10.70 1.60 2.28
N ALA A 5 -11.54 0.75 1.71
CA ALA A 5 -12.51 -0.04 2.47
C ALA A 5 -11.82 -1.05 3.36
N TRP A 6 -10.72 -1.65 2.89
CA TRP A 6 -9.92 -2.57 3.71
C TRP A 6 -9.34 -1.86 4.93
N LEU A 7 -8.79 -0.65 4.75
CA LEU A 7 -8.27 0.14 5.86
C LEU A 7 -9.35 0.45 6.89
N LYS A 8 -10.57 0.69 6.43
CA LYS A 8 -11.69 1.03 7.31
C LYS A 8 -12.25 -0.18 8.05
N ASN A 9 -12.43 -1.30 7.34
CA ASN A 9 -13.23 -2.43 7.82
C ASN A 9 -12.40 -3.61 8.33
N VAL A 10 -11.18 -3.78 7.83
CA VAL A 10 -10.36 -4.97 8.13
C VAL A 10 -9.14 -4.61 8.97
N TYR A 11 -8.39 -3.59 8.56
CA TYR A 11 -7.15 -3.23 9.25
C TYR A 11 -7.44 -2.67 10.64
N ARG A 12 -6.63 -3.06 11.61
CA ARG A 12 -6.66 -2.54 12.98
C ARG A 12 -5.24 -2.21 13.42
N LYS A 13 -5.10 -1.16 14.22
CA LYS A 13 -3.81 -0.78 14.81
C LYS A 13 -3.39 -1.82 15.86
N GLU A 14 -2.16 -1.71 16.33
CA GLU A 14 -1.62 -2.63 17.35
C GLU A 14 -2.49 -2.68 18.60
N ASP A 15 -3.14 -1.56 18.94
CA ASP A 15 -4.04 -1.50 20.09
C ASP A 15 -5.45 -2.05 19.78
N GLY A 16 -5.66 -2.58 18.59
CA GLY A 16 -6.94 -3.16 18.19
C GLY A 16 -7.97 -2.15 17.71
N LYS A 17 -7.64 -0.86 17.71
CA LYS A 17 -8.56 0.20 17.28
C LYS A 17 -8.49 0.44 15.79
N PRO A 18 -9.60 0.83 15.14
CA PRO A 18 -9.58 1.16 13.72
C PRO A 18 -8.87 2.49 13.48
N LEU A 19 -8.41 2.67 12.24
CA LEU A 19 -7.83 3.95 11.84
C LEU A 19 -8.92 5.03 11.79
N SER A 20 -8.52 6.28 12.07
CA SER A 20 -9.43 7.41 11.91
C SER A 20 -9.71 7.66 10.43
N LYS A 21 -10.82 8.32 10.12
CA LYS A 21 -11.19 8.67 8.75
C LYS A 21 -10.10 9.53 8.10
N LYS A 22 -9.50 10.43 8.85
CA LYS A 22 -8.43 11.30 8.37
C LYS A 22 -7.21 10.48 7.97
N THR A 23 -6.80 9.53 8.80
CA THR A 23 -5.64 8.66 8.53
C THR A 23 -5.89 7.78 7.31
N ILE A 24 -7.09 7.21 7.19
CA ILE A 24 -7.48 6.40 6.02
C ILE A 24 -7.35 7.22 4.74
N ARG A 25 -7.83 8.46 4.77
CA ARG A 25 -7.74 9.36 3.61
C ARG A 25 -6.29 9.65 3.25
N ILE A 26 -5.46 9.91 4.24
CA ILE A 26 -4.03 10.19 4.03
C ILE A 26 -3.34 9.00 3.36
N TYR A 27 -3.55 7.79 3.87
CA TYR A 27 -2.92 6.59 3.32
C TYR A 27 -3.42 6.29 1.90
N ASN A 28 -4.71 6.46 1.65
CA ASN A 28 -5.27 6.25 0.32
C ASN A 28 -4.68 7.24 -0.70
N LYS A 29 -4.57 8.52 -0.31
CA LYS A 29 -3.94 9.54 -1.17
C LYS A 29 -2.45 9.26 -1.38
N SER A 30 -1.77 8.76 -0.35
CA SER A 30 -0.34 8.46 -0.43
C SER A 30 -0.05 7.38 -1.47
N ILE A 31 -0.90 6.35 -1.55
CA ILE A 31 -0.77 5.31 -2.58
C ILE A 31 -0.94 5.91 -3.98
N LYS A 32 -1.90 6.81 -4.15
CA LYS A 32 -2.11 7.49 -5.44
C LYS A 32 -0.92 8.35 -5.83
N LYS A 33 -0.33 9.08 -4.88
CA LYS A 33 0.86 9.89 -5.12
C LYS A 33 2.05 9.01 -5.50
N LEU A 34 2.22 7.90 -4.80
CA LEU A 34 3.29 6.96 -5.10
C LEU A 34 3.13 6.39 -6.52
N SER A 35 1.91 6.03 -6.91
CA SER A 35 1.62 5.54 -8.25
C SER A 35 2.00 6.56 -9.32
N LYS A 36 1.69 7.84 -9.09
CA LYS A 36 2.07 8.90 -10.02
C LYS A 36 3.58 9.06 -10.11
N HIS A 37 4.27 8.97 -8.98
CA HIS A 37 5.73 9.04 -8.94
C HIS A 37 6.36 7.93 -9.76
N MET A 38 5.86 6.71 -9.62
CA MET A 38 6.37 5.56 -10.36
C MET A 38 6.07 5.67 -11.86
N ALA A 39 4.90 6.21 -12.21
CA ALA A 39 4.51 6.40 -13.61
C ALA A 39 5.44 7.37 -14.34
N VAL A 40 5.92 8.42 -13.64
CA VAL A 40 6.88 9.38 -14.20
C VAL A 40 8.18 8.67 -14.61
N ASP A 41 8.60 7.67 -13.83
CA ASP A 41 9.81 6.90 -14.12
C ASP A 41 9.57 5.76 -15.12
N GLY A 42 8.39 5.69 -15.72
CA GLY A 42 8.05 4.65 -16.68
C GLY A 42 7.73 3.31 -16.06
N GLN A 43 7.52 3.27 -14.76
CA GLN A 43 7.21 2.04 -14.06
C GLN A 43 5.70 1.85 -13.91
N LYS A 44 5.28 0.64 -13.56
CA LYS A 44 3.87 0.33 -13.34
C LYS A 44 3.32 1.12 -12.16
N LYS A 45 2.02 1.44 -12.22
CA LYS A 45 1.32 1.99 -11.06
C LYS A 45 1.26 0.96 -9.95
N VAL A 46 1.29 1.43 -8.70
CA VAL A 46 1.24 0.56 -7.52
C VAL A 46 0.00 -0.33 -7.54
N GLU A 47 -1.13 0.19 -8.00
CA GLU A 47 -2.41 -0.54 -8.03
C GLU A 47 -2.39 -1.79 -8.92
N VAL A 48 -1.49 -1.81 -9.92
CA VAL A 48 -1.42 -2.96 -10.86
C VAL A 48 -0.23 -3.87 -10.59
N MET A 49 0.56 -3.57 -9.55
CA MET A 49 1.71 -4.40 -9.19
C MET A 49 1.27 -5.67 -8.46
N THR A 50 2.03 -6.75 -8.69
CA THR A 50 1.87 -7.98 -7.91
C THR A 50 2.47 -7.80 -6.51
N THR A 51 2.18 -8.74 -5.59
CA THR A 51 2.77 -8.69 -4.25
C THR A 51 4.29 -8.76 -4.30
N THR A 52 4.85 -9.55 -5.21
CA THR A 52 6.30 -9.64 -5.40
C THR A 52 6.87 -8.30 -5.83
N GLU A 53 6.24 -7.65 -6.81
CA GLU A 53 6.66 -6.34 -7.30
C GLU A 53 6.56 -5.27 -6.20
N LEU A 54 5.49 -5.30 -5.41
CA LEU A 54 5.31 -4.36 -4.30
C LEU A 54 6.38 -4.55 -3.23
N ASN A 55 6.73 -5.78 -2.92
CA ASN A 55 7.77 -6.08 -1.94
C ASN A 55 9.13 -5.58 -2.43
N GLN A 56 9.44 -5.79 -3.70
CA GLN A 56 10.68 -5.29 -4.33
C GLN A 56 10.71 -3.77 -4.32
N LEU A 57 9.58 -3.12 -4.62
CA LEU A 57 9.46 -1.66 -4.58
C LEU A 57 9.72 -1.14 -3.16
N HIS A 58 9.13 -1.76 -2.17
CA HIS A 58 9.33 -1.35 -0.77
C HIS A 58 10.81 -1.41 -0.38
N THR A 59 11.49 -2.50 -0.75
CA THR A 59 12.92 -2.66 -0.49
C THR A 59 13.74 -1.59 -1.21
N LYS A 60 13.40 -1.32 -2.47
CA LYS A 60 14.08 -0.30 -3.27
C LYS A 60 13.92 1.09 -2.66
N LEU A 61 12.70 1.45 -2.26
CA LEU A 61 12.43 2.77 -1.69
C LEU A 61 13.09 2.94 -0.32
N ALA A 62 13.23 1.86 0.44
CA ALA A 62 13.90 1.93 1.75
C ALA A 62 15.35 2.36 1.63
N SER A 63 16.01 2.08 0.50
CA SER A 63 17.40 2.47 0.25
C SER A 63 17.54 3.65 -0.71
N ASP A 64 16.43 4.22 -1.19
CA ASP A 64 16.45 5.33 -2.14
C ASP A 64 16.51 6.66 -1.39
N LYS A 65 17.66 7.32 -1.46
CA LYS A 65 17.87 8.62 -0.79
C LYS A 65 17.00 9.71 -1.39
N GLY A 66 16.79 9.69 -2.70
CA GLY A 66 15.92 10.66 -3.37
C GLY A 66 14.49 10.57 -2.89
N PHE A 67 13.98 9.35 -2.76
CA PHE A 67 12.64 9.12 -2.23
C PHE A 67 12.54 9.59 -0.78
N ALA A 68 13.55 9.31 0.04
CA ALA A 68 13.55 9.67 1.46
C ALA A 68 13.50 11.20 1.68
N GLN A 69 13.93 11.98 0.70
CA GLN A 69 13.89 13.45 0.77
C GLN A 69 12.55 14.04 0.37
N LEU A 70 11.65 13.24 -0.19
CA LEU A 70 10.33 13.73 -0.61
C LEU A 70 9.47 14.07 0.61
N PRO A 71 8.63 15.13 0.51
CA PRO A 71 7.63 15.38 1.55
C PRO A 71 6.74 14.16 1.74
N LYS A 72 6.50 13.78 2.97
CA LYS A 72 5.63 12.64 3.30
C LYS A 72 6.15 11.29 2.83
N ALA A 73 7.47 11.17 2.59
CA ALA A 73 8.07 9.89 2.20
C ALA A 73 7.77 8.79 3.21
N ALA A 74 7.87 9.09 4.51
CA ALA A 74 7.58 8.13 5.56
C ALA A 74 6.13 7.64 5.51
N VAL A 75 5.20 8.56 5.24
CA VAL A 75 3.77 8.23 5.13
C VAL A 75 3.52 7.35 3.89
N MET A 76 4.15 7.68 2.77
CA MET A 76 4.03 6.88 1.55
C MET A 76 4.59 5.47 1.76
N ALA A 77 5.74 5.35 2.42
CA ALA A 77 6.35 4.06 2.71
C ALA A 77 5.43 3.23 3.63
N ARG A 78 4.87 3.85 4.66
CA ARG A 78 3.94 3.18 5.56
C ARG A 78 2.69 2.71 4.82
N SER A 79 2.13 3.56 3.97
CA SER A 79 0.96 3.20 3.18
C SER A 79 1.26 2.03 2.23
N LEU A 80 2.47 1.99 1.67
CA LEU A 80 2.90 0.89 0.81
C LEU A 80 2.93 -0.44 1.58
N VAL A 81 3.44 -0.42 2.82
CA VAL A 81 3.45 -1.62 3.68
C VAL A 81 2.02 -2.14 3.89
N LEU A 82 1.10 -1.23 4.20
CA LEU A 82 -0.30 -1.60 4.43
C LEU A 82 -0.96 -2.07 3.13
N TYR A 83 -0.63 -1.45 2.01
CA TYR A 83 -1.14 -1.85 0.70
C TYR A 83 -0.68 -3.26 0.34
N LEU A 84 0.57 -3.59 0.67
CA LEU A 84 1.09 -4.94 0.48
C LEU A 84 0.31 -5.98 1.30
N GLN A 85 -0.01 -5.65 2.54
CA GLN A 85 -0.82 -6.52 3.40
C GLN A 85 -2.22 -6.73 2.80
N TYR A 86 -2.82 -5.65 2.31
CA TYR A 86 -4.12 -5.70 1.66
C TYR A 86 -4.09 -6.64 0.44
N LYS A 87 -3.09 -6.50 -0.41
CA LYS A 87 -2.94 -7.36 -1.60
C LYS A 87 -2.75 -8.83 -1.22
N LYS A 88 -1.94 -9.10 -0.20
CA LYS A 88 -1.72 -10.47 0.27
C LYS A 88 -3.02 -11.10 0.77
N GLN A 89 -3.83 -10.34 1.49
CA GLN A 89 -5.11 -10.84 1.99
C GLN A 89 -6.10 -11.10 0.85
N GLU A 90 -6.14 -10.23 -0.16
CA GLU A 90 -6.98 -10.45 -1.32
C GLU A 90 -6.60 -11.75 -2.06
N LEU A 91 -5.30 -11.98 -2.26
CA LEU A 91 -4.82 -13.19 -2.90
C LEU A 91 -5.15 -14.43 -2.08
N ALA A 92 -5.01 -14.36 -0.77
CA ALA A 92 -5.34 -15.46 0.13
C ALA A 92 -6.83 -15.80 0.05
N SER A 93 -7.70 -14.78 0.03
CA SER A 93 -9.14 -14.96 -0.10
C SER A 93 -9.50 -15.58 -1.45
N ALA A 94 -8.92 -15.07 -2.53
CA ALA A 94 -9.14 -15.61 -3.86
C ALA A 94 -8.68 -17.07 -3.95
N SER A 95 -7.54 -17.38 -3.36
CA SER A 95 -7.00 -18.73 -3.33
C SER A 95 -7.93 -19.69 -2.57
N LYS A 96 -8.49 -19.24 -1.45
CA LYS A 96 -9.46 -20.04 -0.69
C LYS A 96 -10.74 -20.30 -1.50
N GLU A 97 -11.23 -19.30 -2.20
CA GLU A 97 -12.41 -19.43 -3.03
C GLU A 97 -12.18 -20.43 -4.17
N ASN A 98 -11.00 -20.42 -4.74
CA ASN A 98 -10.64 -21.30 -5.85
C ASN A 98 -10.48 -22.76 -5.43
N LYS A 99 -10.32 -23.04 -4.16
CA LYS A 99 -10.17 -24.41 -3.64
C LYS A 99 -11.47 -25.13 -3.44
N LYS A 100 -12.56 -24.46 -3.64
CA LYS A 100 -13.86 -25.13 -3.61
C LYS A 100 -14.13 -25.80 -4.96
#